data_e6c28ebdfdd4257fd92498b24cbf85e3
#
_entry.id   e6c28ebdfdd4257fd92498b24cbf85e3
#
_cell.length_a   1.000
_cell.length_b   1.000
_cell.length_c   1.000
_cell.angle_alpha   90.00
_cell.angle_beta   90.00
_cell.angle_gamma   90.00
#
_symmetry.space_group_name_H-M   'P 1'
#
loop_
_entity.id
_entity.type
_entity.pdbx_description
1 polymer ?
#
loop_
_entity_poly.entity_id
_entity_poly.type
_entity_poly.pdbx_seq_one_letter_code
_entity_poly.pdbx_strand_id
1 'polypeptide(L)'
;MRRAVIARDTRETSIRLKLTLEGRGRYDVATGIRFFDHMLELVTRHGAFDLALKVNGDLDVDQHHTVEDVGIALGEAVAAALGTRRGINRAGYFVMPMDETLAVAAIDLGGRPHAVVDLRLKVAKVGDLQSELVQDFFEGFAQGVRGNIHVKVLYGRSSHHQVEAIFKAFARALRVACSKDKQLGRTLPSTKGLL
;
A
#
# COMPACT_ATOMS: atom_id res chain seq x y z
N MET A 1 -8.15 0.22 18.91
CA MET A 1 -6.97 0.03 18.02
C MET A 1 -7.40 -0.93 16.91
N ARG A 2 -7.39 -0.46 15.66
CA ARG A 2 -7.82 -1.25 14.48
C ARG A 2 -6.65 -2.08 13.98
N ARG A 3 -6.84 -3.40 13.98
CA ARG A 3 -5.79 -4.35 13.62
C ARG A 3 -6.36 -5.53 12.85
N ALA A 4 -5.51 -6.17 12.05
CA ALA A 4 -5.85 -7.38 11.33
C ALA A 4 -4.68 -8.37 11.31
N VAL A 5 -5.02 -9.64 11.14
CA VAL A 5 -4.07 -10.72 10.89
C VAL A 5 -4.53 -11.45 9.65
N ILE A 6 -3.65 -11.59 8.67
CA ILE A 6 -3.89 -12.32 7.42
C ILE A 6 -2.92 -13.50 7.34
N ALA A 7 -3.47 -14.65 7.00
CA ALA A 7 -2.72 -15.83 6.56
C ALA A 7 -3.26 -16.21 5.19
N ARG A 8 -2.41 -16.15 4.16
CA ARG A 8 -2.75 -16.46 2.78
C ARG A 8 -1.75 -17.48 2.26
N ASP A 9 -2.24 -18.62 1.84
CA ASP A 9 -1.44 -19.69 1.27
C ASP A 9 -1.99 -20.05 -0.11
N THR A 10 -1.13 -20.02 -1.13
CA THR A 10 -1.38 -20.48 -2.48
C THR A 10 -0.35 -21.57 -2.83
N ARG A 11 -0.29 -21.99 -4.08
CA ARG A 11 0.81 -22.87 -4.54
C ARG A 11 2.10 -22.09 -4.79
N GLU A 12 2.02 -20.78 -4.88
CA GLU A 12 3.11 -19.87 -5.27
C GLU A 12 3.67 -19.10 -4.09
N THR A 13 2.80 -18.75 -3.11
CA THR A 13 3.19 -17.93 -1.97
C THR A 13 2.58 -18.40 -0.66
N SER A 14 3.30 -18.19 0.44
CA SER A 14 2.80 -18.31 1.81
C SER A 14 3.07 -17.00 2.56
N ILE A 15 1.99 -16.31 2.99
CA ILE A 15 2.05 -14.98 3.57
C ILE A 15 1.49 -15.00 4.99
N ARG A 16 2.23 -14.41 5.93
CA ARG A 16 1.80 -14.16 7.31
C ARG A 16 1.97 -12.69 7.61
N LEU A 17 0.84 -11.99 7.82
CA LEU A 17 0.80 -10.55 7.97
C LEU A 17 0.01 -10.13 9.22
N LYS A 18 0.57 -9.20 9.99
CA LYS A 18 -0.11 -8.52 11.11
C LYS A 18 -0.01 -7.03 10.90
N LEU A 19 -1.13 -6.34 10.85
CA LEU A 19 -1.23 -4.89 10.66
C LEU A 19 -1.94 -4.23 11.84
N THR A 20 -1.43 -3.08 12.27
CA THR A 20 -2.10 -2.16 13.19
C THR A 20 -2.15 -0.77 12.56
N LEU A 21 -3.34 -0.20 12.36
CA LEU A 21 -3.52 1.11 11.73
C LEU A 21 -3.10 2.27 12.65
N GLU A 22 -3.39 2.19 13.96
CA GLU A 22 -2.90 3.15 14.95
C GLU A 22 -1.55 2.69 15.52
N GLY A 23 -0.55 2.55 14.65
CA GLY A 23 0.79 2.10 15.00
C GLY A 23 1.74 3.25 15.37
N ARG A 24 3.01 2.91 15.49
CA ARG A 24 4.13 3.82 15.74
C ARG A 24 5.21 3.74 14.67
N GLY A 25 4.92 3.10 13.54
CA GLY A 25 5.86 2.88 12.44
C GLY A 25 6.86 1.75 12.70
N ARG A 26 6.49 0.74 13.52
CA ARG A 26 7.33 -0.44 13.78
C ARG A 26 7.10 -1.46 12.67
N TYR A 27 8.19 -2.02 12.16
CA TYR A 27 8.13 -3.00 11.09
C TYR A 27 9.03 -4.21 11.36
N ASP A 28 8.60 -5.36 10.86
CA ASP A 28 9.36 -6.61 10.74
C ASP A 28 8.94 -7.26 9.42
N VAL A 29 9.65 -6.92 8.34
CA VAL A 29 9.30 -7.26 6.96
C VAL A 29 10.35 -8.17 6.35
N ALA A 30 9.92 -9.25 5.71
CA ALA A 30 10.80 -10.13 4.94
C ALA A 30 9.98 -10.79 3.82
N THR A 31 10.21 -10.33 2.58
CA THR A 31 9.59 -10.87 1.36
C THR A 31 10.57 -11.68 0.50
N GLY A 32 11.87 -11.59 0.81
CA GLY A 32 12.94 -12.15 -0.01
C GLY A 32 13.44 -11.19 -1.10
N ILE A 33 12.81 -10.01 -1.27
CA ILE A 33 13.18 -8.96 -2.24
C ILE A 33 13.53 -7.71 -1.42
N ARG A 34 14.83 -7.42 -1.26
CA ARG A 34 15.31 -6.41 -0.29
C ARG A 34 14.83 -4.99 -0.59
N PHE A 35 14.75 -4.60 -1.85
CA PHE A 35 14.23 -3.28 -2.19
C PHE A 35 12.73 -3.17 -1.93
N PHE A 36 11.99 -4.26 -2.14
CA PHE A 36 10.56 -4.29 -1.83
C PHE A 36 10.31 -4.27 -0.31
N ASP A 37 11.13 -5.01 0.47
CA ASP A 37 11.11 -4.89 1.94
C ASP A 37 11.28 -3.44 2.37
N HIS A 38 12.28 -2.74 1.81
CA HIS A 38 12.52 -1.33 2.11
C HIS A 38 11.31 -0.44 1.76
N MET A 39 10.62 -0.68 0.63
CA MET A 39 9.39 0.06 0.30
C MET A 39 8.28 -0.16 1.32
N LEU A 40 8.09 -1.38 1.79
CA LEU A 40 7.08 -1.70 2.82
C LEU A 40 7.45 -1.14 4.21
N GLU A 41 8.74 -1.09 4.53
CA GLU A 41 9.26 -0.40 5.72
C GLU A 41 8.92 1.11 5.67
N LEU A 42 9.08 1.74 4.50
CA LEU A 42 8.69 3.14 4.28
C LEU A 42 7.18 3.35 4.42
N VAL A 43 6.36 2.45 3.82
CA VAL A 43 4.90 2.48 4.00
C VAL A 43 4.54 2.44 5.48
N THR A 44 5.15 1.56 6.22
CA THR A 44 4.92 1.38 7.65
C THR A 44 5.33 2.62 8.44
N ARG A 45 6.53 3.14 8.19
CA ARG A 45 7.08 4.30 8.90
C ARG A 45 6.30 5.58 8.61
N HIS A 46 6.10 5.91 7.33
CA HIS A 46 5.42 7.14 6.92
C HIS A 46 3.91 7.10 7.14
N GLY A 47 3.30 5.91 7.07
CA GLY A 47 1.91 5.69 7.44
C GLY A 47 1.65 5.71 8.95
N ALA A 48 2.70 5.59 9.77
CA ALA A 48 2.61 5.36 11.21
C ALA A 48 1.77 4.12 11.56
N PHE A 49 1.86 3.09 10.71
CA PHE A 49 1.31 1.76 10.95
C PHE A 49 2.30 0.92 11.79
N ASP A 50 1.87 -0.22 12.33
CA ASP A 50 2.79 -1.29 12.73
C ASP A 50 2.52 -2.49 11.80
N LEU A 51 3.57 -3.05 11.19
CA LEU A 51 3.50 -4.15 10.23
C LEU A 51 4.51 -5.25 10.57
N ALA A 52 4.04 -6.47 10.74
CA ALA A 52 4.86 -7.67 10.67
C ALA A 52 4.42 -8.48 9.45
N LEU A 53 5.35 -8.77 8.54
CA LEU A 53 5.10 -9.46 7.28
C LEU A 53 6.23 -10.45 7.00
N LYS A 54 5.86 -11.72 6.84
CA LYS A 54 6.75 -12.79 6.40
C LYS A 54 6.15 -13.47 5.18
N VAL A 55 6.95 -13.58 4.14
CA VAL A 55 6.55 -14.18 2.86
C VAL A 55 7.56 -15.25 2.47
N ASN A 56 7.07 -16.38 2.04
CA ASN A 56 7.80 -17.38 1.31
C ASN A 56 7.13 -17.53 -0.06
N GLY A 57 7.77 -17.02 -1.11
CA GLY A 57 7.28 -17.06 -2.48
C GLY A 57 8.24 -17.83 -3.39
N ASP A 58 7.76 -18.18 -4.57
CA ASP A 58 8.48 -18.92 -5.62
C ASP A 58 9.42 -18.01 -6.43
N LEU A 59 10.33 -17.31 -5.73
CA LEU A 59 11.26 -16.33 -6.33
C LEU A 59 12.23 -16.93 -7.37
N ASP A 60 12.37 -18.23 -7.39
CA ASP A 60 13.11 -18.98 -8.42
C ASP A 60 12.35 -19.02 -9.77
N VAL A 61 11.03 -18.80 -9.75
CA VAL A 61 10.19 -18.62 -10.95
C VAL A 61 10.23 -17.15 -11.37
N ASP A 62 9.67 -16.26 -10.54
CA ASP A 62 9.65 -14.81 -10.76
C ASP A 62 9.29 -14.07 -9.45
N GLN A 63 9.47 -12.75 -9.43
CA GLN A 63 9.05 -11.90 -8.30
C GLN A 63 7.55 -11.54 -8.33
N HIS A 64 6.87 -11.72 -9.48
CA HIS A 64 5.51 -11.24 -9.73
C HIS A 64 4.53 -11.74 -8.69
N HIS A 65 4.44 -13.08 -8.51
CA HIS A 65 3.50 -13.69 -7.56
C HIS A 65 3.69 -13.15 -6.14
N THR A 66 4.95 -12.99 -5.71
CA THR A 66 5.27 -12.46 -4.38
C THR A 66 4.80 -11.00 -4.22
N VAL A 67 5.07 -10.15 -5.20
CA VAL A 67 4.76 -8.72 -5.12
C VAL A 67 3.26 -8.46 -5.20
N GLU A 68 2.55 -9.12 -6.13
CA GLU A 68 1.10 -9.01 -6.28
C GLU A 68 0.37 -9.54 -5.04
N ASP A 69 0.71 -10.75 -4.58
CA ASP A 69 0.07 -11.38 -3.43
C ASP A 69 0.31 -10.61 -2.12
N VAL A 70 1.46 -9.97 -1.95
CA VAL A 70 1.71 -9.05 -0.83
C VAL A 70 0.81 -7.82 -0.95
N GLY A 71 0.64 -7.27 -2.15
CA GLY A 71 -0.31 -6.18 -2.41
C GLY A 71 -1.72 -6.56 -1.97
N ILE A 72 -2.22 -7.69 -2.44
CA ILE A 72 -3.56 -8.23 -2.09
C ILE A 72 -3.67 -8.41 -0.58
N ALA A 73 -2.74 -9.12 0.05
CA ALA A 73 -2.78 -9.41 1.49
C ALA A 73 -2.74 -8.15 2.36
N LEU A 74 -1.94 -7.15 1.97
CA LEU A 74 -1.88 -5.86 2.67
C LEU A 74 -3.18 -5.08 2.50
N GLY A 75 -3.76 -5.09 1.30
CA GLY A 75 -5.08 -4.49 1.03
C GLY A 75 -6.18 -5.13 1.86
N GLU A 76 -6.23 -6.47 1.91
CA GLU A 76 -7.17 -7.23 2.75
C GLU A 76 -6.99 -6.92 4.24
N ALA A 77 -5.74 -6.80 4.71
CA ALA A 77 -5.46 -6.44 6.10
C ALA A 77 -5.98 -5.04 6.44
N VAL A 78 -5.80 -4.06 5.55
CA VAL A 78 -6.36 -2.72 5.72
C VAL A 78 -7.89 -2.77 5.74
N ALA A 79 -8.52 -3.48 4.81
CA ALA A 79 -9.98 -3.64 4.76
C ALA A 79 -10.53 -4.28 6.04
N ALA A 80 -9.91 -5.36 6.50
CA ALA A 80 -10.30 -6.06 7.73
C ALA A 80 -10.13 -5.17 8.97
N ALA A 81 -9.03 -4.43 9.07
CA ALA A 81 -8.80 -3.50 10.18
C ALA A 81 -9.77 -2.31 10.18
N LEU A 82 -10.21 -1.85 9.01
CA LEU A 82 -11.21 -0.78 8.88
C LEU A 82 -12.63 -1.24 9.25
N GLY A 83 -12.92 -2.52 9.05
CA GLY A 83 -14.24 -3.10 9.29
C GLY A 83 -15.34 -2.40 8.45
N THR A 84 -16.33 -1.82 9.12
CA THR A 84 -17.47 -1.16 8.45
C THR A 84 -17.15 0.18 7.80
N ARG A 85 -15.91 0.66 7.87
CA ARG A 85 -15.46 1.98 7.33
C ARG A 85 -16.24 3.19 7.85
N ARG A 86 -16.95 3.06 8.98
CA ARG A 86 -17.72 4.17 9.57
C ARG A 86 -16.80 5.17 10.26
N GLY A 87 -17.09 6.46 10.06
CA GLY A 87 -16.38 7.57 10.72
C GLY A 87 -14.90 7.69 10.30
N ILE A 88 -14.52 7.23 9.11
CA ILE A 88 -13.19 7.49 8.53
C ILE A 88 -13.26 8.64 7.53
N ASN A 89 -12.11 9.26 7.22
CA ASN A 89 -12.02 10.25 6.15
C ASN A 89 -12.39 9.66 4.78
N ARG A 90 -12.16 8.35 4.60
CA ARG A 90 -12.39 7.61 3.36
C ARG A 90 -11.44 8.01 2.23
N ALA A 91 -11.30 9.30 1.96
CA ALA A 91 -10.37 9.81 0.96
C ALA A 91 -9.12 10.42 1.62
N GLY A 92 -7.98 10.28 0.95
CA GLY A 92 -6.74 10.89 1.37
C GLY A 92 -5.82 11.11 0.18
N TYR A 93 -5.01 12.16 0.23
CA TYR A 93 -4.01 12.43 -0.78
C TYR A 93 -2.74 12.99 -0.14
N PHE A 94 -1.63 12.86 -0.85
CA PHE A 94 -0.36 13.44 -0.43
C PHE A 94 0.54 13.72 -1.63
N VAL A 95 1.21 14.88 -1.60
CA VAL A 95 2.26 15.24 -2.56
C VAL A 95 3.59 15.11 -1.84
N MET A 96 4.49 14.25 -2.35
CA MET A 96 5.75 13.89 -1.73
C MET A 96 6.94 14.36 -2.57
N PRO A 97 7.73 15.31 -2.09
CA PRO A 97 9.03 15.61 -2.67
C PRO A 97 10.07 14.62 -2.17
N MET A 98 10.99 14.25 -3.03
CA MET A 98 12.21 13.51 -2.69
C MET A 98 13.34 13.97 -3.60
N ASP A 99 14.19 14.85 -3.08
CA ASP A 99 15.25 15.55 -3.82
C ASP A 99 14.70 16.16 -5.13
N GLU A 100 15.13 15.66 -6.29
CA GLU A 100 14.70 16.13 -7.61
C GLU A 100 13.38 15.51 -8.10
N THR A 101 12.75 14.68 -7.28
CA THR A 101 11.53 13.94 -7.64
C THR A 101 10.31 14.53 -6.92
N LEU A 102 9.20 14.62 -7.61
CA LEU A 102 7.90 14.94 -7.03
C LEU A 102 6.88 13.88 -7.45
N ALA A 103 6.20 13.30 -6.45
CA ALA A 103 5.17 12.29 -6.65
C ALA A 103 3.88 12.65 -5.91
N VAL A 104 2.76 12.09 -6.35
CA VAL A 104 1.45 12.24 -5.73
C VAL A 104 0.78 10.89 -5.58
N ALA A 105 0.07 10.71 -4.48
CA ALA A 105 -0.85 9.61 -4.27
C ALA A 105 -2.22 10.14 -3.84
N ALA A 106 -3.30 9.54 -4.37
CA ALA A 106 -4.68 9.82 -3.97
C ALA A 106 -5.43 8.50 -3.81
N ILE A 107 -6.20 8.38 -2.73
CA ILE A 107 -6.88 7.14 -2.32
C ILE A 107 -8.34 7.45 -2.01
N ASP A 108 -9.26 6.61 -2.50
CA ASP A 108 -10.66 6.55 -2.06
C ASP A 108 -11.03 5.12 -1.64
N LEU A 109 -11.29 4.92 -0.36
CA LEU A 109 -11.70 3.63 0.20
C LEU A 109 -13.21 3.37 -0.03
N GLY A 110 -13.64 3.55 -1.28
CA GLY A 110 -15.03 3.58 -1.71
C GLY A 110 -15.68 2.22 -2.04
N GLY A 111 -15.05 1.09 -1.73
CA GLY A 111 -15.60 -0.25 -1.93
C GLY A 111 -15.44 -0.81 -3.36
N ARG A 112 -14.86 -0.06 -4.29
CA ARG A 112 -14.64 -0.47 -5.69
C ARG A 112 -13.14 -0.46 -6.00
N PRO A 113 -12.55 -1.61 -6.37
CA PRO A 113 -11.13 -1.69 -6.68
C PRO A 113 -10.82 -1.00 -8.01
N HIS A 114 -9.81 -0.14 -8.01
CA HIS A 114 -9.23 0.42 -9.22
C HIS A 114 -7.85 1.00 -8.92
N ALA A 115 -6.86 0.72 -9.74
CA ALA A 115 -5.54 1.32 -9.64
C ALA A 115 -5.21 2.12 -10.90
N VAL A 116 -4.57 3.27 -10.71
CA VAL A 116 -3.94 4.06 -11.78
C VAL A 116 -2.51 4.33 -11.34
N VAL A 117 -1.55 3.79 -12.07
CA VAL A 117 -0.13 3.86 -11.77
C VAL A 117 0.59 4.53 -12.95
N ASP A 118 1.04 5.77 -12.75
CA ASP A 118 1.74 6.55 -13.79
C ASP A 118 3.18 6.82 -13.32
N LEU A 119 4.07 5.89 -13.66
CA LEU A 119 5.49 5.93 -13.36
C LEU A 119 6.31 6.32 -14.59
N ARG A 120 7.49 6.91 -14.36
CA ARG A 120 8.43 7.30 -15.42
C ARG A 120 9.74 6.54 -15.29
N LEU A 121 9.66 5.27 -14.89
CA LEU A 121 10.83 4.43 -14.69
C LEU A 121 11.51 4.13 -16.03
N LYS A 122 12.85 4.23 -16.06
CA LYS A 122 13.67 4.03 -17.28
C LYS A 122 14.58 2.81 -17.15
N VAL A 123 14.45 2.05 -16.08
CA VAL A 123 15.31 0.90 -15.78
C VAL A 123 14.45 -0.34 -15.53
N ALA A 124 14.97 -1.50 -15.90
CA ALA A 124 14.26 -2.77 -15.69
C ALA A 124 14.18 -3.18 -14.22
N LYS A 125 15.14 -2.72 -13.40
CA LYS A 125 15.17 -3.00 -11.94
C LYS A 125 15.58 -1.77 -11.16
N VAL A 126 15.04 -1.65 -9.95
CA VAL A 126 15.48 -0.72 -8.91
C VAL A 126 15.91 -1.55 -7.70
N GLY A 127 17.19 -1.51 -7.35
CA GLY A 127 17.77 -2.52 -6.46
C GLY A 127 17.62 -3.92 -7.06
N ASP A 128 17.06 -4.84 -6.32
CA ASP A 128 16.73 -6.20 -6.76
C ASP A 128 15.26 -6.36 -7.24
N LEU A 129 14.42 -5.32 -7.12
CA LEU A 129 13.01 -5.35 -7.55
C LEU A 129 12.88 -5.05 -9.04
N GLN A 130 12.15 -5.87 -9.79
CA GLN A 130 11.72 -5.59 -11.15
C GLN A 130 10.78 -4.36 -11.15
N SER A 131 11.08 -3.35 -11.97
CA SER A 131 10.41 -2.05 -11.86
C SER A 131 8.94 -2.06 -12.30
N GLU A 132 8.56 -2.95 -13.20
CA GLU A 132 7.17 -3.16 -13.64
C GLU A 132 6.26 -3.65 -12.51
N LEU A 133 6.78 -4.44 -11.57
CA LEU A 133 6.01 -5.00 -10.46
C LEU A 133 5.53 -3.96 -9.44
N VAL A 134 6.02 -2.74 -9.51
CA VAL A 134 5.47 -1.63 -8.72
C VAL A 134 3.98 -1.41 -9.08
N GLN A 135 3.63 -1.58 -10.35
CA GLN A 135 2.23 -1.53 -10.80
C GLN A 135 1.41 -2.67 -10.19
N ASP A 136 1.91 -3.91 -10.27
CA ASP A 136 1.21 -5.11 -9.77
C ASP A 136 0.96 -5.03 -8.26
N PHE A 137 1.91 -4.47 -7.49
CA PHE A 137 1.69 -4.20 -6.07
C PHE A 137 0.48 -3.30 -5.81
N PHE A 138 0.36 -2.16 -6.53
CA PHE A 138 -0.74 -1.23 -6.32
C PHE A 138 -2.06 -1.77 -6.85
N GLU A 139 -2.06 -2.55 -7.92
CA GLU A 139 -3.24 -3.25 -8.44
C GLU A 139 -3.74 -4.30 -7.45
N GLY A 140 -2.85 -5.16 -6.95
CA GLY A 140 -3.16 -6.13 -5.90
C GLY A 140 -3.67 -5.46 -4.62
N PHE A 141 -3.03 -4.37 -4.18
CA PHE A 141 -3.49 -3.61 -3.02
C PHE A 141 -4.90 -3.02 -3.24
N ALA A 142 -5.17 -2.45 -4.41
CA ALA A 142 -6.49 -1.89 -4.74
C ALA A 142 -7.59 -2.97 -4.70
N GLN A 143 -7.29 -4.17 -5.20
CA GLN A 143 -8.18 -5.32 -5.14
C GLN A 143 -8.46 -5.74 -3.70
N GLY A 144 -7.41 -5.96 -2.90
CA GLY A 144 -7.54 -6.40 -1.52
C GLY A 144 -8.26 -5.39 -0.64
N VAL A 145 -7.93 -4.10 -0.75
CA VAL A 145 -8.58 -3.05 0.05
C VAL A 145 -9.96 -2.67 -0.48
N ARG A 146 -10.30 -3.03 -1.72
CA ARG A 146 -11.50 -2.58 -2.43
C ARG A 146 -11.60 -1.05 -2.43
N GLY A 147 -10.61 -0.40 -3.03
CA GLY A 147 -10.48 1.05 -3.07
C GLY A 147 -9.86 1.54 -4.37
N ASN A 148 -9.96 2.84 -4.63
CA ASN A 148 -9.28 3.47 -5.74
C ASN A 148 -7.90 3.96 -5.26
N ILE A 149 -6.86 3.58 -5.98
CA ILE A 149 -5.46 3.93 -5.69
C ILE A 149 -4.90 4.62 -6.93
N HIS A 150 -4.60 5.89 -6.83
CA HIS A 150 -3.95 6.65 -7.88
C HIS A 150 -2.57 7.08 -7.40
N VAL A 151 -1.52 6.69 -8.12
CA VAL A 151 -0.15 7.11 -7.87
C VAL A 151 0.49 7.63 -9.15
N LYS A 152 1.20 8.76 -9.05
CA LYS A 152 1.81 9.40 -10.20
C LYS A 152 3.12 10.08 -9.83
N VAL A 153 4.14 9.90 -10.68
CA VAL A 153 5.36 10.72 -10.67
C VAL A 153 5.13 11.93 -11.56
N LEU A 154 5.15 13.11 -10.99
CA LEU A 154 5.01 14.37 -11.75
C LEU A 154 6.29 14.67 -12.53
N TYR A 155 7.43 14.54 -11.87
CA TYR A 155 8.77 14.61 -12.45
C TYR A 155 9.79 13.95 -11.53
N GLY A 156 10.95 13.58 -12.07
CA GLY A 156 12.07 12.98 -11.35
C GLY A 156 13.04 12.30 -12.32
N ARG A 157 14.31 12.28 -11.95
CA ARG A 157 15.38 11.67 -12.75
C ARG A 157 15.71 10.26 -12.28
N SER A 158 15.83 10.09 -10.96
CA SER A 158 16.23 8.83 -10.35
C SER A 158 15.05 7.88 -10.24
N SER A 159 15.13 6.69 -10.85
CA SER A 159 14.09 5.65 -10.70
C SER A 159 13.93 5.20 -9.24
N HIS A 160 15.01 5.15 -8.46
CA HIS A 160 14.98 4.89 -7.02
C HIS A 160 14.12 5.94 -6.30
N HIS A 161 14.42 7.24 -6.48
CA HIS A 161 13.67 8.32 -5.85
C HIS A 161 12.20 8.33 -6.27
N GLN A 162 11.89 7.97 -7.53
CA GLN A 162 10.52 7.89 -8.01
C GLN A 162 9.72 6.82 -7.27
N VAL A 163 10.25 5.59 -7.16
CA VAL A 163 9.56 4.50 -6.46
C VAL A 163 9.42 4.84 -4.98
N GLU A 164 10.50 5.29 -4.34
CA GLU A 164 10.46 5.65 -2.91
C GLU A 164 9.48 6.80 -2.61
N ALA A 165 9.46 7.86 -3.44
CA ALA A 165 8.53 8.98 -3.29
C ALA A 165 7.07 8.53 -3.40
N ILE A 166 6.76 7.61 -4.33
CA ILE A 166 5.40 7.06 -4.48
C ILE A 166 4.99 6.26 -3.25
N PHE A 167 5.83 5.36 -2.75
CA PHE A 167 5.51 4.57 -1.56
C PHE A 167 5.33 5.44 -0.31
N LYS A 168 6.13 6.50 -0.16
CA LYS A 168 5.96 7.50 0.91
C LYS A 168 4.66 8.30 0.76
N ALA A 169 4.35 8.78 -0.46
CA ALA A 169 3.11 9.48 -0.77
C ALA A 169 1.89 8.61 -0.48
N PHE A 170 1.92 7.36 -0.95
CA PHE A 170 0.90 6.35 -0.71
C PHE A 170 0.67 6.12 0.78
N ALA A 171 1.74 5.91 1.55
CA ALA A 171 1.66 5.69 2.99
C ALA A 171 0.95 6.85 3.73
N ARG A 172 1.30 8.09 3.37
CA ARG A 172 0.70 9.30 3.95
C ARG A 172 -0.75 9.46 3.53
N ALA A 173 -1.06 9.24 2.25
CA ALA A 173 -2.43 9.28 1.73
C ALA A 173 -3.32 8.21 2.38
N LEU A 174 -2.80 6.98 2.52
CA LEU A 174 -3.50 5.87 3.16
C LEU A 174 -3.78 6.17 4.64
N ARG A 175 -2.80 6.72 5.36
CA ARG A 175 -3.00 7.16 6.75
C ARG A 175 -4.14 8.16 6.87
N VAL A 176 -4.20 9.16 5.99
CA VAL A 176 -5.28 10.17 5.98
C VAL A 176 -6.62 9.49 5.69
N ALA A 177 -6.70 8.67 4.64
CA ALA A 177 -7.93 7.98 4.26
C ALA A 177 -8.49 7.08 5.39
N CYS A 178 -7.59 6.39 6.12
CA CYS A 178 -7.94 5.52 7.24
C CYS A 178 -8.25 6.28 8.53
N SER A 179 -7.84 7.55 8.67
CA SER A 179 -7.99 8.31 9.92
C SER A 179 -9.46 8.55 10.25
N LYS A 180 -9.77 8.58 11.55
CA LYS A 180 -11.11 8.92 12.04
C LYS A 180 -11.37 10.41 11.88
N ASP A 181 -12.53 10.73 11.31
CA ASP A 181 -13.07 12.09 11.26
C ASP A 181 -14.02 12.30 12.44
N LYS A 182 -13.71 13.28 13.29
CA LYS A 182 -14.49 13.59 14.48
C LYS A 182 -15.89 14.09 14.14
N GLN A 183 -16.04 14.80 13.01
CA GLN A 183 -17.33 15.36 12.59
C GLN A 183 -18.27 14.27 12.04
N LEU A 184 -17.73 13.26 11.38
CA LEU A 184 -18.51 12.12 10.86
C LEU A 184 -18.98 11.16 11.96
N GLY A 185 -18.29 11.14 13.11
CA GLY A 185 -18.66 10.26 14.24
C GLY A 185 -18.71 8.79 13.84
N ARG A 186 -19.92 8.21 13.78
CA ARG A 186 -20.16 6.83 13.30
C ARG A 186 -20.86 6.77 11.95
N THR A 187 -20.97 7.88 11.25
CA THR A 187 -21.65 7.93 9.94
C THR A 187 -20.83 7.20 8.89
N LEU A 188 -21.50 6.56 7.96
CA LEU A 188 -20.84 6.01 6.79
C LEU A 188 -20.59 7.16 5.79
N PRO A 189 -19.33 7.40 5.35
CA PRO A 189 -19.03 8.49 4.42
C PRO A 189 -19.45 8.13 2.97
N SER A 190 -20.75 7.90 2.77
CA SER A 190 -21.32 7.51 1.49
C SER A 190 -22.79 7.90 1.40
N THR A 191 -23.16 8.60 0.32
CA THR A 191 -24.56 8.93 0.02
C THR A 191 -25.36 7.70 -0.46
N LYS A 192 -24.67 6.63 -0.87
CA LYS A 192 -25.29 5.37 -1.32
C LYS A 192 -25.67 4.42 -0.17
N GLY A 193 -25.25 4.72 1.06
CA GLY A 193 -25.49 3.87 2.23
C GLY A 193 -24.65 2.60 2.30
N LEU A 194 -23.67 2.42 1.39
CA LEU A 194 -22.73 1.28 1.33
C LEU A 194 -21.34 1.74 0.84
N LEU A 195 -20.32 0.95 1.19
CA LEU A 195 -18.92 1.04 0.72
C LEU A 195 -18.37 -0.36 0.48
#